data_57a1501645be9d809f01ad35a2ed3dba
#
_entry.id   57a1501645be9d809f01ad35a2ed3dba
#
_cell.length_a   1.000
_cell.length_b   1.000
_cell.length_c   1.000
_cell.angle_alpha   90.00
_cell.angle_beta   90.00
_cell.angle_gamma   90.00
#
_symmetry.space_group_name_H-M   'P 1'
#
loop_
_entity.id
_entity.type
_entity.pdbx_description
1 polymer ?
#
loop_
_entity_poly.entity_id
_entity_poly.type
_entity_poly.pdbx_seq_one_letter_code
_entity_poly.pdbx_strand_id
1 'polypeptide(L)'
;MQWVLLILALSAQPLQPRPGQMPALPLTQLDDHAVAADFDNRAFSLTFAQPVPIKDLLLLLVRGTSLSVVPDPAVDGTFIGELKNVTVRQALDLILRPLSLSYTLDGNVIRVSRREAETRIFDLNYLAASRTTASTVGGPGAPGTTTSVVTASSGDVFDDLARGVRSLLTSTATFSVDRKAGLLQVTDWPDRLDRVSLYLDAVQDRVHRQVQIDGLVIEVELNDEKAGGLDWSALTAQLGGPAASGQRPAVRRALTGLRVTDTARLLTLLAGQGTVTTLATPRLQTMNNEPAIVRTEAVAVSVTPQISSDAVVTLSVSPIVKAPIVAESDMLARVADGESLVISGFTRERETRERRAVGRSGGWFGRSTVVTRKRIELVILLTPRIVTGSTGQ
;
A
#
# COMPACT_ATOMS: atom_id res chain seq x y z
N MET A 1 -2.79 67.09 31.70
CA MET A 1 -2.78 66.29 32.95
C MET A 1 -2.59 64.84 32.55
N GLN A 2 -1.35 64.38 32.64
CA GLN A 2 -0.90 63.02 32.33
C GLN A 2 -1.07 62.17 33.59
N TRP A 3 -1.72 60.99 33.43
CA TRP A 3 -1.67 59.96 34.44
C TRP A 3 -0.90 58.78 33.84
N VAL A 4 0.31 58.55 34.36
CA VAL A 4 1.20 57.42 34.07
C VAL A 4 0.79 56.31 35.02
N LEU A 5 0.30 55.19 34.45
CA LEU A 5 0.06 53.94 35.18
C LEU A 5 1.35 53.11 35.17
N LEU A 6 1.96 53.03 36.34
CA LEU A 6 3.14 52.20 36.60
C LEU A 6 2.67 50.77 36.88
N ILE A 7 2.92 49.84 35.95
CA ILE A 7 2.68 48.39 36.14
C ILE A 7 3.93 47.80 36.79
N LEU A 8 3.82 47.45 38.07
CA LEU A 8 4.83 46.63 38.78
C LEU A 8 4.74 45.18 38.25
N ALA A 9 5.72 44.76 37.46
CA ALA A 9 5.93 43.35 37.14
C ALA A 9 6.61 42.68 38.33
N LEU A 10 5.84 41.87 39.06
CA LEU A 10 6.37 40.95 40.09
C LEU A 10 7.04 39.78 39.37
N SER A 11 8.37 39.81 39.21
CA SER A 11 9.16 38.69 38.75
C SER A 11 9.26 37.65 39.88
N ALA A 12 8.50 36.56 39.77
CA ALA A 12 8.71 35.37 40.58
C ALA A 12 10.06 34.77 40.23
N GLN A 13 11.05 34.99 41.06
CA GLN A 13 12.33 34.26 40.96
C GLN A 13 12.10 32.77 41.35
N PRO A 14 12.58 31.81 40.59
CA PRO A 14 12.57 30.42 41.02
C PRO A 14 13.45 30.29 42.27
N LEU A 15 12.90 29.68 43.33
CA LEU A 15 13.63 29.33 44.55
C LEU A 15 14.84 28.50 44.18
N GLN A 16 16.04 29.07 44.34
CA GLN A 16 17.28 28.26 44.25
C GLN A 16 17.36 27.31 45.43
N PRO A 17 17.63 26.03 45.21
CA PRO A 17 17.86 25.06 46.32
C PRO A 17 19.09 25.48 47.11
N ARG A 18 18.99 25.39 48.44
CA ARG A 18 20.08 25.69 49.35
C ARG A 18 21.28 24.77 49.04
N PRO A 19 22.53 25.29 49.01
CA PRO A 19 23.70 24.42 48.77
C PRO A 19 23.81 23.42 49.90
N GLY A 20 23.70 22.12 49.56
CA GLY A 20 23.83 20.97 50.47
C GLY A 20 22.65 20.02 50.58
N GLN A 21 21.47 20.33 49.97
CA GLN A 21 20.40 19.36 49.85
C GLN A 21 20.34 18.85 48.39
N MET A 22 20.85 17.64 48.14
CA MET A 22 20.51 16.89 46.93
C MET A 22 18.99 16.69 46.93
N PRO A 23 18.30 16.92 45.82
CA PRO A 23 16.89 16.50 45.65
C PRO A 23 16.85 15.00 45.99
N ALA A 24 15.93 14.59 46.84
CA ALA A 24 15.71 13.18 47.11
C ALA A 24 15.30 12.52 45.75
N LEU A 25 16.22 11.76 45.18
CA LEU A 25 15.90 10.90 44.04
C LEU A 25 14.80 9.95 44.50
N PRO A 26 13.70 9.79 43.74
CA PRO A 26 12.68 8.83 44.13
C PRO A 26 13.35 7.44 44.24
N LEU A 27 13.30 6.85 45.41
CA LEU A 27 13.92 5.54 45.71
C LEU A 27 13.48 4.45 44.72
N THR A 28 12.27 4.56 44.16
CA THR A 28 11.75 3.67 43.13
C THR A 28 12.57 3.64 41.86
N GLN A 29 13.17 4.76 41.41
CA GLN A 29 13.99 4.75 40.18
C GLN A 29 15.35 4.10 40.35
N LEU A 30 15.91 4.11 41.57
CA LEU A 30 17.16 3.44 41.89
C LEU A 30 17.00 1.91 41.95
N ASP A 31 15.84 1.45 42.45
CA ASP A 31 15.55 0.02 42.53
C ASP A 31 15.30 -0.57 41.13
N ASP A 32 14.59 0.14 40.24
CA ASP A 32 14.34 -0.30 38.89
C ASP A 32 15.62 -0.40 38.04
N HIS A 33 16.57 0.51 38.22
CA HIS A 33 17.88 0.43 37.58
C HIS A 33 18.75 -0.72 38.08
N ALA A 34 18.71 -1.00 39.34
CA ALA A 34 19.45 -2.13 39.94
C ALA A 34 18.89 -3.48 39.44
N VAL A 35 17.59 -3.62 39.37
CA VAL A 35 16.89 -4.80 38.84
C VAL A 35 17.21 -5.03 37.37
N ALA A 36 17.14 -3.98 36.54
CA ALA A 36 17.48 -4.06 35.13
C ALA A 36 18.97 -4.44 34.91
N ALA A 37 19.87 -3.90 35.75
CA ALA A 37 21.28 -4.23 35.68
C ALA A 37 21.57 -5.69 35.99
N ASP A 38 20.91 -6.26 37.00
CA ASP A 38 21.07 -7.66 37.35
C ASP A 38 20.42 -8.62 36.36
N PHE A 39 19.30 -8.22 35.79
CA PHE A 39 18.53 -9.06 34.88
C PHE A 39 19.13 -9.14 33.47
N ASP A 40 19.58 -8.01 32.94
CA ASP A 40 20.01 -7.89 31.56
C ASP A 40 21.52 -7.78 31.32
N ASN A 41 22.29 -7.31 32.32
CA ASN A 41 23.72 -7.02 32.14
C ASN A 41 24.65 -7.98 32.85
N ARG A 42 24.19 -8.67 33.91
CA ARG A 42 25.04 -9.59 34.64
C ARG A 42 25.09 -10.94 33.95
N ALA A 43 26.23 -11.26 33.34
CA ALA A 43 26.46 -12.55 32.71
C ALA A 43 27.12 -13.54 33.66
N PHE A 44 26.77 -14.80 33.57
CA PHE A 44 27.31 -15.91 34.33
C PHE A 44 27.49 -17.17 33.47
N SER A 45 28.20 -18.15 33.98
CA SER A 45 28.37 -19.44 33.34
C SER A 45 28.04 -20.55 34.35
N LEU A 46 27.22 -21.51 33.92
CA LEU A 46 26.79 -22.65 34.71
C LEU A 46 26.95 -23.93 33.90
N THR A 47 27.42 -25.01 34.52
CA THR A 47 27.56 -26.30 33.86
C THR A 47 26.93 -27.37 34.75
N PHE A 48 26.00 -28.14 34.17
CA PHE A 48 25.30 -29.22 34.86
C PHE A 48 25.54 -30.51 34.08
N ALA A 49 26.37 -31.39 34.61
CA ALA A 49 26.68 -32.70 34.08
C ALA A 49 25.58 -33.75 34.34
N GLN A 50 24.70 -33.45 35.30
CA GLN A 50 23.56 -34.28 35.68
C GLN A 50 22.27 -33.46 35.63
N PRO A 51 21.11 -34.11 35.42
CA PRO A 51 19.82 -33.42 35.44
C PRO A 51 19.55 -32.73 36.78
N VAL A 52 19.30 -31.44 36.77
CA VAL A 52 18.97 -30.63 37.95
C VAL A 52 17.50 -30.25 37.89
N PRO A 53 16.73 -30.38 38.97
CA PRO A 53 15.36 -29.93 39.06
C PRO A 53 15.26 -28.44 38.74
N ILE A 54 14.23 -28.05 37.95
CA ILE A 54 14.09 -26.65 37.49
C ILE A 54 13.93 -25.67 38.66
N LYS A 55 13.25 -26.07 39.73
CA LYS A 55 13.04 -25.22 40.91
C LYS A 55 14.38 -24.88 41.60
N ASP A 56 15.28 -25.85 41.72
CA ASP A 56 16.61 -25.64 42.29
C ASP A 56 17.49 -24.77 41.40
N LEU A 57 17.39 -24.99 40.10
CA LEU A 57 18.11 -24.20 39.10
C LEU A 57 17.66 -22.73 39.10
N LEU A 58 16.37 -22.45 39.20
CA LEU A 58 15.84 -21.09 39.30
C LEU A 58 16.37 -20.36 40.57
N LEU A 59 16.42 -21.04 41.71
CA LEU A 59 16.99 -20.46 42.93
C LEU A 59 18.49 -20.16 42.75
N LEU A 60 19.20 -21.01 42.04
CA LEU A 60 20.62 -20.81 41.76
C LEU A 60 20.86 -19.61 40.81
N LEU A 61 19.99 -19.41 39.82
CA LEU A 61 20.10 -18.31 38.88
C LEU A 61 19.99 -16.93 39.51
N VAL A 62 19.15 -16.77 40.53
CA VAL A 62 18.96 -15.48 41.21
C VAL A 62 19.90 -15.28 42.36
N ARG A 63 20.72 -16.29 42.72
CA ARG A 63 21.64 -16.23 43.84
C ARG A 63 22.70 -15.16 43.65
N GLY A 64 22.77 -14.23 44.59
CA GLY A 64 23.72 -13.10 44.54
C GLY A 64 23.28 -11.96 43.62
N THR A 65 22.01 -11.94 43.20
CA THR A 65 21.35 -10.83 42.53
C THR A 65 20.33 -10.17 43.46
N SER A 66 19.79 -9.03 43.07
CA SER A 66 18.66 -8.37 43.72
C SER A 66 17.30 -9.02 43.40
N LEU A 67 17.30 -10.04 42.54
CA LEU A 67 16.10 -10.70 42.04
C LEU A 67 15.62 -11.80 43.00
N SER A 68 14.32 -11.97 43.07
CA SER A 68 13.63 -13.08 43.73
C SER A 68 12.94 -13.95 42.71
N VAL A 69 12.82 -15.25 42.93
CA VAL A 69 12.10 -16.15 42.05
C VAL A 69 11.00 -16.88 42.77
N VAL A 70 9.81 -16.91 42.19
CA VAL A 70 8.65 -17.62 42.75
C VAL A 70 8.11 -18.56 41.67
N PRO A 71 8.51 -19.85 41.69
CA PRO A 71 7.94 -20.83 40.79
C PRO A 71 6.53 -21.25 41.23
N ASP A 72 5.61 -21.40 40.32
CA ASP A 72 4.31 -22.01 40.56
C ASP A 72 4.47 -23.46 41.00
N PRO A 73 3.64 -24.00 41.92
CA PRO A 73 3.65 -25.40 42.30
C PRO A 73 3.62 -26.40 41.13
N ALA A 74 2.93 -26.05 40.05
CA ALA A 74 2.81 -26.86 38.84
C ALA A 74 4.04 -26.83 37.91
N VAL A 75 5.07 -26.04 38.24
CA VAL A 75 6.35 -26.03 37.53
C VAL A 75 7.12 -27.30 37.81
N ASP A 76 7.39 -28.07 36.77
CA ASP A 76 8.13 -29.34 36.82
C ASP A 76 9.08 -29.45 35.64
N GLY A 77 10.12 -30.25 35.79
CA GLY A 77 11.10 -30.51 34.76
C GLY A 77 12.53 -30.53 35.29
N THR A 78 13.44 -30.95 34.42
CA THR A 78 14.88 -31.00 34.72
C THR A 78 15.66 -30.36 33.59
N PHE A 79 16.79 -29.78 33.91
CA PHE A 79 17.72 -29.22 32.96
C PHE A 79 19.06 -29.90 33.05
N ILE A 80 19.67 -30.20 31.90
CA ILE A 80 21.05 -30.68 31.76
C ILE A 80 21.69 -29.86 30.63
N GLY A 81 22.90 -29.40 30.82
CA GLY A 81 23.61 -28.63 29.81
C GLY A 81 24.58 -27.61 30.37
N GLU A 82 25.16 -26.83 29.51
CA GLU A 82 26.12 -25.79 29.80
C GLU A 82 25.63 -24.45 29.28
N LEU A 83 25.62 -23.45 30.15
CA LEU A 83 25.33 -22.05 29.85
C LEU A 83 26.63 -21.26 30.04
N LYS A 84 27.13 -20.61 28.98
CA LYS A 84 28.34 -19.80 28.99
C LYS A 84 28.03 -18.34 28.69
N ASN A 85 28.44 -17.47 29.57
CA ASN A 85 28.36 -16.01 29.39
C ASN A 85 26.95 -15.54 29.00
N VAL A 86 25.94 -16.01 29.76
CA VAL A 86 24.53 -15.68 29.53
C VAL A 86 24.00 -14.79 30.66
N THR A 87 23.11 -13.87 30.34
CA THR A 87 22.39 -13.07 31.34
C THR A 87 21.27 -13.88 31.99
N VAL A 88 20.68 -13.38 33.08
CA VAL A 88 19.55 -14.04 33.75
C VAL A 88 18.39 -14.21 32.77
N ARG A 89 18.07 -13.17 31.97
CA ARG A 89 17.04 -13.21 30.93
C ARG A 89 17.32 -14.31 29.92
N GLN A 90 18.52 -14.32 29.34
CA GLN A 90 18.92 -15.32 28.35
C GLN A 90 18.87 -16.75 28.89
N ALA A 91 19.32 -16.93 30.13
CA ALA A 91 19.26 -18.22 30.79
C ALA A 91 17.82 -18.69 30.99
N LEU A 92 16.93 -17.83 31.51
CA LEU A 92 15.52 -18.16 31.66
C LEU A 92 14.89 -18.54 30.31
N ASP A 93 15.14 -17.79 29.25
CA ASP A 93 14.63 -18.09 27.92
C ASP A 93 15.13 -19.45 27.40
N LEU A 94 16.41 -19.77 27.57
CA LEU A 94 17.00 -21.03 27.12
C LEU A 94 16.52 -22.24 27.92
N ILE A 95 16.26 -22.07 29.22
CA ILE A 95 15.85 -23.14 30.12
C ILE A 95 14.34 -23.39 30.07
N LEU A 96 13.55 -22.31 30.12
CA LEU A 96 12.10 -22.43 30.33
C LEU A 96 11.33 -22.74 29.02
N ARG A 97 11.77 -22.20 27.88
CA ARG A 97 11.09 -22.44 26.61
C ARG A 97 10.97 -23.92 26.22
N PRO A 98 12.04 -24.75 26.29
CA PRO A 98 11.94 -26.17 25.97
C PRO A 98 11.01 -26.93 26.92
N LEU A 99 10.84 -26.46 28.15
CA LEU A 99 9.97 -27.07 29.16
C LEU A 99 8.52 -26.58 29.11
N SER A 100 8.16 -25.76 28.11
CA SER A 100 6.84 -25.13 28.02
C SER A 100 6.50 -24.31 29.29
N LEU A 101 7.49 -23.64 29.84
CA LEU A 101 7.36 -22.72 30.94
C LEU A 101 7.53 -21.28 30.46
N SER A 102 6.91 -20.35 31.17
CA SER A 102 7.03 -18.89 30.93
C SER A 102 7.39 -18.20 32.25
N TYR A 103 7.92 -16.99 32.15
CA TYR A 103 8.15 -16.14 33.29
C TYR A 103 7.61 -14.73 33.06
N THR A 104 7.21 -14.08 34.15
CA THR A 104 6.87 -12.65 34.16
C THR A 104 7.74 -11.98 35.22
N LEU A 105 8.23 -10.77 34.93
CA LEU A 105 8.99 -9.93 35.84
C LEU A 105 8.05 -8.88 36.45
N ASP A 106 7.85 -8.93 37.75
CA ASP A 106 7.03 -8.01 38.50
C ASP A 106 7.92 -7.31 39.56
N GLY A 107 8.40 -6.12 39.19
CA GLY A 107 9.47 -5.46 39.96
C GLY A 107 10.73 -6.31 39.97
N ASN A 108 11.15 -6.76 41.16
CA ASN A 108 12.30 -7.65 41.35
C ASN A 108 11.93 -9.13 41.50
N VAL A 109 10.65 -9.49 41.28
CA VAL A 109 10.15 -10.85 41.42
C VAL A 109 9.91 -11.50 40.07
N ILE A 110 10.63 -12.59 39.81
CA ILE A 110 10.42 -13.46 38.64
C ILE A 110 9.40 -14.52 39.00
N ARG A 111 8.22 -14.47 38.45
CA ARG A 111 7.20 -15.51 38.58
C ARG A 111 7.32 -16.48 37.42
N VAL A 112 7.50 -17.75 37.71
CA VAL A 112 7.58 -18.79 36.68
C VAL A 112 6.34 -19.68 36.77
N SER A 113 5.66 -19.83 35.66
CA SER A 113 4.43 -20.62 35.52
C SER A 113 4.47 -21.51 34.28
N ARG A 114 3.55 -22.45 34.18
CA ARG A 114 3.32 -23.15 32.92
C ARG A 114 2.85 -22.16 31.87
N ARG A 115 3.32 -22.35 30.66
CA ARG A 115 2.79 -21.65 29.52
C ARG A 115 1.33 -22.04 29.33
N GLU A 116 0.47 -21.06 29.22
CA GLU A 116 -0.93 -21.25 28.93
C GLU A 116 -1.27 -20.55 27.61
N ALA A 117 -2.29 -21.05 26.92
CA ALA A 117 -2.85 -20.37 25.78
C ALA A 117 -3.52 -19.08 26.26
N GLU A 118 -3.23 -17.99 25.62
CA GLU A 118 -3.84 -16.69 25.87
C GLU A 118 -4.72 -16.24 24.71
N THR A 119 -5.68 -15.40 25.00
CA THR A 119 -6.54 -14.81 23.98
C THR A 119 -6.09 -13.39 23.72
N ARG A 120 -5.80 -13.08 22.44
CA ARG A 120 -5.54 -11.71 21.99
C ARG A 120 -6.55 -11.29 20.94
N ILE A 121 -6.85 -10.00 20.93
CA ILE A 121 -7.72 -9.36 19.95
C ILE A 121 -6.84 -8.47 19.09
N PHE A 122 -7.00 -8.60 17.77
CA PHE A 122 -6.29 -7.83 16.78
C PHE A 122 -7.28 -7.01 15.96
N ASP A 123 -6.96 -5.75 15.74
CA ASP A 123 -7.76 -4.87 14.90
C ASP A 123 -7.47 -5.14 13.41
N LEU A 124 -8.54 -5.32 12.64
CA LEU A 124 -8.49 -5.50 11.20
C LEU A 124 -9.11 -4.27 10.53
N ASN A 125 -8.28 -3.34 10.13
CA ASN A 125 -8.74 -2.09 9.51
C ASN A 125 -9.10 -2.28 8.03
N TYR A 126 -9.99 -3.23 7.72
CA TYR A 126 -10.45 -3.51 6.37
C TYR A 126 -11.93 -3.19 6.20
N LEU A 127 -12.27 -2.64 5.04
CA LEU A 127 -13.67 -2.55 4.64
C LEU A 127 -14.15 -3.94 4.20
N ALA A 128 -15.10 -4.49 4.93
CA ALA A 128 -15.80 -5.73 4.57
C ALA A 128 -16.78 -5.48 3.40
N ALA A 129 -16.31 -4.91 2.29
CA ALA A 129 -17.14 -4.61 1.14
C ALA A 129 -16.64 -5.37 -0.08
N SER A 130 -17.40 -6.36 -0.53
CA SER A 130 -17.26 -6.84 -1.90
C SER A 130 -17.75 -5.73 -2.84
N ARG A 131 -16.82 -5.07 -3.54
CA ARG A 131 -17.18 -4.08 -4.56
C ARG A 131 -17.34 -4.77 -5.90
N THR A 132 -18.58 -4.84 -6.38
CA THR A 132 -18.87 -5.18 -7.76
C THR A 132 -19.16 -3.87 -8.49
N THR A 133 -18.24 -3.41 -9.33
CA THR A 133 -18.45 -2.22 -10.14
C THR A 133 -18.83 -2.66 -11.55
N ALA A 134 -20.09 -2.51 -11.91
CA ALA A 134 -20.56 -2.70 -13.27
C ALA A 134 -20.56 -1.35 -14.01
N SER A 135 -19.81 -1.23 -15.10
CA SER A 135 -19.84 -0.09 -16.00
C SER A 135 -20.51 -0.47 -17.29
N THR A 136 -21.70 0.09 -17.53
CA THR A 136 -22.41 -0.06 -18.81
C THR A 136 -22.08 1.13 -19.69
N VAL A 137 -21.48 0.90 -20.85
CA VAL A 137 -21.23 1.92 -21.86
C VAL A 137 -22.22 1.72 -22.99
N GLY A 138 -23.29 2.54 -23.01
CA GLY A 138 -24.27 2.58 -24.10
C GLY A 138 -24.27 3.95 -24.77
N GLY A 139 -24.22 4.01 -26.09
CA GLY A 139 -24.44 5.25 -26.86
C GLY A 139 -25.93 5.46 -27.13
N PRO A 140 -26.48 6.71 -27.12
CA PRO A 140 -27.83 6.98 -27.57
C PRO A 140 -27.88 6.77 -29.10
N GLY A 141 -28.52 5.69 -29.54
CA GLY A 141 -28.83 5.52 -30.97
C GLY A 141 -28.62 4.14 -31.58
N ALA A 142 -28.09 3.16 -30.89
CA ALA A 142 -28.01 1.79 -31.41
C ALA A 142 -28.72 0.82 -30.44
N PRO A 143 -29.89 0.26 -30.80
CA PRO A 143 -30.48 -0.81 -30.03
C PRO A 143 -29.62 -2.07 -30.20
N GLY A 144 -29.02 -2.55 -29.12
CA GLY A 144 -28.42 -3.89 -29.04
C GLY A 144 -26.92 -3.99 -28.72
N THR A 145 -26.19 -2.88 -28.58
CA THR A 145 -24.75 -2.96 -28.21
C THR A 145 -24.51 -2.27 -26.88
N THR A 146 -24.79 -2.96 -25.80
CA THR A 146 -24.41 -2.53 -24.46
C THR A 146 -23.18 -3.34 -24.05
N THR A 147 -22.02 -2.70 -24.01
CA THR A 147 -20.84 -3.33 -23.42
C THR A 147 -20.80 -3.00 -21.92
N SER A 148 -20.87 -4.00 -21.09
CA SER A 148 -20.74 -3.85 -19.64
C SER A 148 -19.38 -4.34 -19.21
N VAL A 149 -18.58 -3.48 -18.60
CA VAL A 149 -17.42 -3.90 -17.83
C VAL A 149 -17.86 -4.18 -16.41
N VAL A 150 -17.78 -5.42 -16.02
CA VAL A 150 -17.99 -5.84 -14.64
C VAL A 150 -16.63 -6.10 -14.04
N THR A 151 -16.13 -5.16 -13.24
CA THR A 151 -14.94 -5.39 -12.43
C THR A 151 -15.41 -5.85 -11.08
N ALA A 152 -15.25 -7.13 -10.79
CA ALA A 152 -15.55 -7.72 -9.50
C ALA A 152 -14.23 -7.90 -8.73
N SER A 153 -14.07 -7.20 -7.63
CA SER A 153 -13.09 -7.60 -6.60
C SER A 153 -13.76 -8.75 -5.82
N SER A 154 -13.50 -9.98 -6.25
CA SER A 154 -14.14 -11.17 -5.70
C SER A 154 -13.38 -11.80 -4.53
N GLY A 155 -12.22 -11.26 -4.15
CA GLY A 155 -11.44 -11.72 -3.00
C GLY A 155 -12.05 -11.19 -1.70
N ASP A 156 -12.62 -12.07 -0.88
CA ASP A 156 -12.92 -11.71 0.49
C ASP A 156 -11.60 -11.66 1.26
N VAL A 157 -11.09 -10.47 1.49
CA VAL A 157 -9.83 -10.22 2.20
C VAL A 157 -9.83 -10.91 3.57
N PHE A 158 -10.99 -10.98 4.23
CA PHE A 158 -11.13 -11.65 5.52
C PHE A 158 -10.95 -13.17 5.42
N ASP A 159 -11.41 -13.80 4.34
CA ASP A 159 -11.21 -15.24 4.13
C ASP A 159 -9.76 -15.58 3.81
N ASP A 160 -9.09 -14.75 3.03
CA ASP A 160 -7.67 -14.91 2.73
C ASP A 160 -6.81 -14.71 3.97
N LEU A 161 -7.12 -13.69 4.76
CA LEU A 161 -6.48 -13.39 6.02
C LEU A 161 -6.73 -14.50 7.06
N ALA A 162 -7.96 -15.00 7.17
CA ALA A 162 -8.30 -16.11 8.06
C ALA A 162 -7.52 -17.39 7.70
N ARG A 163 -7.33 -17.68 6.40
CA ARG A 163 -6.50 -18.80 5.95
C ARG A 163 -5.03 -18.60 6.28
N GLY A 164 -4.51 -17.38 6.08
CA GLY A 164 -3.14 -17.03 6.44
C GLY A 164 -2.88 -17.17 7.93
N VAL A 165 -3.75 -16.61 8.77
CA VAL A 165 -3.68 -16.74 10.23
C VAL A 165 -3.75 -18.20 10.66
N ARG A 166 -4.69 -18.99 10.13
CA ARG A 166 -4.83 -20.40 10.45
C ARG A 166 -3.55 -21.20 10.21
N SER A 167 -2.77 -20.87 9.17
CA SER A 167 -1.51 -21.56 8.87
C SER A 167 -0.41 -21.31 9.91
N LEU A 168 -0.53 -20.26 10.73
CA LEU A 168 0.43 -19.90 11.77
C LEU A 168 0.08 -20.49 13.14
N LEU A 169 -1.19 -20.87 13.32
CA LEU A 169 -1.74 -21.35 14.58
C LEU A 169 -1.49 -22.84 14.82
N THR A 170 -1.57 -23.25 16.08
CA THR A 170 -1.54 -24.66 16.45
C THR A 170 -2.87 -25.35 16.14
N SER A 171 -2.88 -26.69 16.17
CA SER A 171 -4.11 -27.46 15.94
C SER A 171 -5.15 -27.31 17.04
N THR A 172 -4.73 -26.87 18.24
CA THR A 172 -5.59 -26.62 19.41
C THR A 172 -6.08 -25.18 19.50
N ALA A 173 -5.58 -24.31 18.65
CA ALA A 173 -5.94 -22.90 18.64
C ALA A 173 -7.40 -22.68 18.23
N THR A 174 -8.00 -21.67 18.79
CA THR A 174 -9.33 -21.17 18.36
C THR A 174 -9.21 -19.75 17.87
N PHE A 175 -9.94 -19.40 16.80
CA PHE A 175 -10.02 -18.02 16.34
C PHE A 175 -11.42 -17.70 15.81
N SER A 176 -11.79 -16.44 15.91
CA SER A 176 -13.05 -15.90 15.40
C SER A 176 -12.78 -14.55 14.71
N VAL A 177 -13.41 -14.34 13.56
CA VAL A 177 -13.36 -13.09 12.81
C VAL A 177 -14.71 -12.39 12.88
N ASP A 178 -14.75 -11.21 13.48
CA ASP A 178 -15.91 -10.32 13.40
C ASP A 178 -15.69 -9.32 12.26
N ARG A 179 -16.30 -9.60 11.10
CA ARG A 179 -16.18 -8.77 9.90
C ARG A 179 -16.83 -7.40 10.05
N LYS A 180 -17.87 -7.28 10.90
CA LYS A 180 -18.56 -5.98 11.10
C LYS A 180 -17.79 -5.07 12.02
N ALA A 181 -17.21 -5.64 13.08
CA ALA A 181 -16.38 -4.90 14.01
C ALA A 181 -14.95 -4.71 13.50
N GLY A 182 -14.51 -5.50 12.48
CA GLY A 182 -13.14 -5.50 12.02
C GLY A 182 -12.18 -6.07 13.06
N LEU A 183 -12.60 -7.11 13.79
CA LEU A 183 -11.81 -7.70 14.86
C LEU A 183 -11.48 -9.17 14.57
N LEU A 184 -10.27 -9.57 14.93
CA LEU A 184 -9.83 -10.96 14.94
C LEU A 184 -9.46 -11.34 16.37
N GLN A 185 -10.19 -12.28 16.94
CA GLN A 185 -9.88 -12.87 18.25
C GLN A 185 -9.17 -14.20 18.02
N VAL A 186 -8.01 -14.40 18.66
CA VAL A 186 -7.21 -15.61 18.55
C VAL A 186 -6.81 -16.09 19.94
N THR A 187 -6.96 -17.39 20.18
CA THR A 187 -6.48 -18.06 21.39
C THR A 187 -5.46 -19.11 21.01
N ASP A 188 -4.20 -18.91 21.40
CA ASP A 188 -3.09 -19.82 21.15
C ASP A 188 -1.91 -19.47 22.07
N TRP A 189 -0.79 -20.13 21.87
CA TRP A 189 0.46 -19.85 22.59
C TRP A 189 1.00 -18.43 22.27
N PRO A 190 1.60 -17.72 23.23
CA PRO A 190 2.08 -16.35 23.04
C PRO A 190 2.99 -16.17 21.81
N ASP A 191 3.93 -17.09 21.60
CA ASP A 191 4.83 -17.03 20.43
C ASP A 191 4.12 -17.22 19.09
N ARG A 192 2.98 -17.89 19.07
CA ARG A 192 2.12 -17.98 17.88
C ARG A 192 1.36 -16.69 17.65
N LEU A 193 0.85 -16.10 18.73
CA LEU A 193 0.17 -14.81 18.67
C LEU A 193 1.10 -13.68 18.23
N ASP A 194 2.37 -13.69 18.64
CA ASP A 194 3.39 -12.74 18.17
C ASP A 194 3.62 -12.88 16.64
N ARG A 195 3.66 -14.12 16.13
CA ARG A 195 3.75 -14.34 14.66
C ARG A 195 2.51 -13.87 13.93
N VAL A 196 1.33 -14.05 14.52
CA VAL A 196 0.07 -13.53 13.96
C VAL A 196 0.12 -12.02 13.91
N SER A 197 0.58 -11.34 14.97
CA SER A 197 0.74 -9.87 14.97
C SER A 197 1.65 -9.41 13.83
N LEU A 198 2.85 -9.97 13.71
CA LEU A 198 3.80 -9.63 12.64
C LEU A 198 3.21 -9.86 11.23
N TYR A 199 2.44 -10.94 11.07
CA TYR A 199 1.76 -11.23 9.80
C TYR A 199 0.70 -10.19 9.49
N LEU A 200 -0.14 -9.84 10.47
CA LEU A 200 -1.20 -8.85 10.31
C LEU A 200 -0.63 -7.47 10.00
N ASP A 201 0.41 -7.04 10.71
CA ASP A 201 1.10 -5.78 10.46
C ASP A 201 1.64 -5.72 9.02
N ALA A 202 2.30 -6.80 8.57
CA ALA A 202 2.84 -6.88 7.22
C ALA A 202 1.75 -6.87 6.12
N VAL A 203 0.58 -7.45 6.40
CA VAL A 203 -0.56 -7.43 5.47
C VAL A 203 -1.20 -6.05 5.45
N GLN A 204 -1.44 -5.44 6.63
CA GLN A 204 -2.02 -4.10 6.76
C GLN A 204 -1.17 -3.05 6.04
N ASP A 205 0.14 -3.07 6.24
CA ASP A 205 1.06 -2.15 5.57
C ASP A 205 0.97 -2.22 4.03
N ARG A 206 0.76 -3.41 3.49
CA ARG A 206 0.67 -3.59 2.03
C ARG A 206 -0.68 -3.20 1.46
N VAL A 207 -1.76 -3.52 2.17
CA VAL A 207 -3.12 -3.27 1.68
C VAL A 207 -3.50 -1.80 1.80
N HIS A 208 -3.04 -1.11 2.86
CA HIS A 208 -3.35 0.30 3.06
C HIS A 208 -2.55 1.26 2.18
N ARG A 209 -1.56 0.76 1.42
CA ARG A 209 -0.85 1.60 0.45
C ARG A 209 -1.83 2.15 -0.58
N GLN A 210 -1.70 3.43 -0.88
CA GLN A 210 -2.55 4.12 -1.82
C GLN A 210 -1.77 4.55 -3.05
N VAL A 211 -2.44 4.55 -4.19
CA VAL A 211 -1.91 5.07 -5.45
C VAL A 211 -2.84 6.17 -5.93
N GLN A 212 -2.27 7.34 -6.18
CA GLN A 212 -2.92 8.37 -6.97
C GLN A 212 -2.57 8.13 -8.44
N ILE A 213 -3.57 8.14 -9.31
CA ILE A 213 -3.39 7.97 -10.75
C ILE A 213 -3.89 9.25 -11.42
N ASP A 214 -2.96 10.00 -11.97
CA ASP A 214 -3.28 11.18 -12.77
C ASP A 214 -3.48 10.73 -14.21
N GLY A 215 -4.68 10.92 -14.74
CA GLY A 215 -5.06 10.61 -16.11
C GLY A 215 -5.00 11.84 -17.01
N LEU A 216 -4.62 11.65 -18.25
CA LEU A 216 -4.73 12.65 -19.31
C LEU A 216 -5.29 11.97 -20.56
N VAL A 217 -6.45 12.41 -21.00
CA VAL A 217 -7.11 11.91 -22.21
C VAL A 217 -7.04 12.98 -23.27
N ILE A 218 -6.40 12.68 -24.39
CA ILE A 218 -6.18 13.61 -25.48
C ILE A 218 -6.67 13.03 -26.82
N GLU A 219 -7.14 13.89 -27.69
CA GLU A 219 -7.37 13.61 -29.10
C GLU A 219 -6.26 14.24 -29.92
N VAL A 220 -5.74 13.49 -30.89
CA VAL A 220 -4.80 13.98 -31.89
C VAL A 220 -5.49 13.90 -33.26
N GLU A 221 -5.88 15.06 -33.81
CA GLU A 221 -6.39 15.16 -35.16
C GLU A 221 -5.20 15.19 -36.10
N LEU A 222 -4.99 14.10 -36.83
CA LEU A 222 -3.82 13.91 -37.67
C LEU A 222 -3.81 14.86 -38.89
N ASN A 223 -2.64 15.34 -39.25
CA ASN A 223 -2.43 16.07 -40.48
C ASN A 223 -2.64 15.15 -41.68
N ASP A 224 -3.08 15.69 -42.80
CA ASP A 224 -3.43 14.94 -44.04
C ASP A 224 -2.27 14.04 -44.50
N GLU A 225 -1.03 14.45 -44.29
CA GLU A 225 0.19 13.69 -44.63
C GLU A 225 0.37 12.44 -43.74
N LYS A 226 -0.28 12.37 -42.56
CA LYS A 226 -0.20 11.29 -41.58
C LYS A 226 -1.44 10.40 -41.53
N ALA A 227 -2.17 10.30 -42.64
CA ALA A 227 -3.41 9.52 -42.73
C ALA A 227 -3.30 8.04 -42.31
N GLY A 228 -2.07 7.52 -42.15
CA GLY A 228 -1.79 6.15 -41.69
C GLY A 228 -1.96 5.93 -40.17
N GLY A 229 -2.01 6.99 -39.38
CA GLY A 229 -2.01 6.97 -37.89
C GLY A 229 -0.77 7.66 -37.30
N LEU A 230 -0.70 7.75 -35.98
CA LEU A 230 0.49 8.27 -35.28
C LEU A 230 1.68 7.36 -35.52
N ASP A 231 2.84 7.95 -35.77
CA ASP A 231 4.10 7.23 -35.94
C ASP A 231 4.76 7.02 -34.54
N TRP A 232 4.29 6.00 -33.84
CA TRP A 232 4.81 5.65 -32.51
C TRP A 232 6.26 5.22 -32.53
N SER A 233 6.78 4.69 -33.65
CA SER A 233 8.19 4.29 -33.77
C SER A 233 9.11 5.50 -33.76
N ALA A 234 8.75 6.54 -34.52
CA ALA A 234 9.48 7.79 -34.54
C ALA A 234 9.38 8.53 -33.21
N LEU A 235 8.21 8.52 -32.54
CA LEU A 235 8.01 9.12 -31.22
C LEU A 235 8.87 8.44 -30.17
N THR A 236 8.89 7.10 -30.13
CA THR A 236 9.69 6.32 -29.17
C THR A 236 11.19 6.60 -29.35
N ALA A 237 11.68 6.66 -30.58
CA ALA A 237 13.07 6.97 -30.86
C ALA A 237 13.48 8.36 -30.36
N GLN A 238 12.60 9.35 -30.42
CA GLN A 238 12.85 10.72 -29.97
C GLN A 238 12.71 10.89 -28.45
N LEU A 239 11.94 10.04 -27.79
CA LEU A 239 11.77 10.07 -26.33
C LEU A 239 12.92 9.37 -25.57
N GLY A 240 13.78 8.64 -26.27
CA GLY A 240 14.96 7.96 -25.67
C GLY A 240 14.59 6.81 -24.75
N GLY A 241 13.33 6.37 -24.76
CA GLY A 241 12.87 5.21 -23.99
C GLY A 241 13.33 3.90 -24.62
N PRO A 242 13.48 2.81 -23.83
CA PRO A 242 13.69 1.50 -24.41
C PRO A 242 12.52 1.19 -25.34
N ALA A 243 12.80 0.91 -26.59
CA ALA A 243 11.79 0.41 -27.50
C ALA A 243 11.04 -0.72 -26.81
N ALA A 244 9.70 -0.63 -26.75
CA ALA A 244 8.91 -1.69 -26.17
C ALA A 244 9.26 -2.98 -26.90
N SER A 245 10.10 -3.80 -26.28
CA SER A 245 10.52 -5.09 -26.79
C SER A 245 9.35 -6.05 -26.62
N GLY A 246 8.51 -6.13 -27.61
CA GLY A 246 7.39 -7.02 -27.56
C GLY A 246 6.57 -6.96 -28.83
N GLN A 247 6.82 -7.91 -29.70
CA GLN A 247 5.96 -8.32 -30.81
C GLN A 247 5.66 -7.24 -31.85
N ARG A 248 6.18 -7.46 -33.05
CA ARG A 248 5.74 -6.82 -34.27
C ARG A 248 4.21 -6.86 -34.30
N PRO A 249 3.53 -5.73 -34.39
CA PRO A 249 2.08 -5.72 -34.49
C PRO A 249 1.68 -6.25 -35.88
N ALA A 250 1.33 -7.52 -35.95
CA ALA A 250 0.69 -8.11 -37.11
C ALA A 250 -0.75 -7.61 -37.30
N VAL A 251 -1.26 -6.81 -36.33
CA VAL A 251 -2.61 -6.24 -36.38
C VAL A 251 -2.52 -4.77 -35.97
N ARG A 252 -2.98 -3.85 -36.86
CA ARG A 252 -3.05 -2.38 -36.70
C ARG A 252 -3.93 -1.88 -35.52
N ARG A 253 -4.20 -2.70 -34.51
CA ARG A 253 -5.06 -2.37 -33.37
C ARG A 253 -4.41 -2.70 -32.02
N ALA A 254 -3.10 -2.92 -31.96
CA ALA A 254 -2.44 -3.18 -30.72
C ALA A 254 -2.33 -1.89 -29.89
N LEU A 255 -2.85 -1.93 -28.66
CA LEU A 255 -2.60 -0.91 -27.65
C LEU A 255 -1.10 -0.78 -27.45
N THR A 256 -0.58 0.42 -27.63
CA THR A 256 0.85 0.68 -27.43
C THR A 256 1.04 1.03 -25.96
N GLY A 257 1.60 0.12 -25.17
CA GLY A 257 1.99 0.35 -23.77
C GLY A 257 3.38 1.00 -23.70
N LEU A 258 3.51 2.24 -24.15
CA LEU A 258 4.75 3.02 -24.04
C LEU A 258 4.85 3.65 -22.65
N ARG A 259 6.05 3.62 -22.06
CA ARG A 259 6.35 4.32 -20.80
C ARG A 259 7.11 5.60 -21.10
N VAL A 260 6.69 6.71 -20.48
CA VAL A 260 7.25 8.03 -20.73
C VAL A 260 7.46 8.76 -19.40
N THR A 261 8.65 9.27 -19.20
CA THR A 261 9.03 10.09 -18.03
C THR A 261 8.69 11.57 -18.26
N ASP A 262 8.86 12.06 -19.48
CA ASP A 262 8.60 13.46 -19.87
C ASP A 262 7.33 13.57 -20.71
N THR A 263 6.20 13.76 -20.02
CA THR A 263 4.89 13.94 -20.65
C THR A 263 4.80 15.22 -21.50
N ALA A 264 5.51 16.30 -21.09
CA ALA A 264 5.48 17.56 -21.83
C ALA A 264 6.17 17.42 -23.18
N ARG A 265 7.29 16.72 -23.21
CA ARG A 265 8.00 16.40 -24.45
C ARG A 265 7.15 15.50 -25.36
N LEU A 266 6.46 14.51 -24.82
CA LEU A 266 5.53 13.68 -25.62
C LEU A 266 4.46 14.54 -26.26
N LEU A 267 3.80 15.44 -25.51
CA LEU A 267 2.77 16.33 -26.04
C LEU A 267 3.30 17.23 -27.17
N THR A 268 4.52 17.75 -27.03
CA THR A 268 5.17 18.55 -28.06
C THR A 268 5.41 17.74 -29.35
N LEU A 269 5.83 16.49 -29.22
CA LEU A 269 6.06 15.60 -30.34
C LEU A 269 4.74 15.19 -31.02
N LEU A 270 3.67 14.97 -30.25
CA LEU A 270 2.33 14.70 -30.77
C LEU A 270 1.76 15.92 -31.55
N ALA A 271 1.99 17.13 -31.03
CA ALA A 271 1.61 18.37 -31.69
C ALA A 271 2.30 18.56 -33.05
N GLY A 272 3.49 17.98 -33.21
CA GLY A 272 4.18 17.93 -34.51
C GLY A 272 3.53 16.99 -35.55
N GLN A 273 2.68 16.04 -35.11
CA GLN A 273 2.00 15.09 -35.99
C GLN A 273 0.54 15.47 -36.29
N GLY A 274 -0.04 16.37 -35.50
CA GLY A 274 -1.42 16.78 -35.63
C GLY A 274 -1.84 17.82 -34.61
N THR A 275 -3.11 18.16 -34.60
CA THR A 275 -3.69 19.07 -33.61
C THR A 275 -4.07 18.29 -32.36
N VAL A 276 -3.44 18.62 -31.24
CA VAL A 276 -3.68 17.97 -29.94
C VAL A 276 -4.75 18.73 -29.17
N THR A 277 -5.79 18.02 -28.75
CA THR A 277 -6.88 18.58 -27.94
C THR A 277 -7.02 17.74 -26.68
N THR A 278 -6.94 18.36 -25.51
CA THR A 278 -7.20 17.69 -24.23
C THR A 278 -8.69 17.54 -24.01
N LEU A 279 -9.14 16.30 -23.82
CA LEU A 279 -10.55 16.00 -23.56
C LEU A 279 -10.85 15.98 -22.04
N ALA A 280 -9.97 15.41 -21.25
CA ALA A 280 -10.16 15.28 -19.82
C ALA A 280 -8.82 15.05 -19.09
N THR A 281 -8.77 15.49 -17.85
CA THR A 281 -7.65 15.26 -16.92
C THR A 281 -8.17 14.65 -15.62
N PRO A 282 -8.63 13.40 -15.67
CA PRO A 282 -9.15 12.76 -14.47
C PRO A 282 -8.04 12.48 -13.45
N ARG A 283 -8.40 12.57 -12.17
CA ARG A 283 -7.54 12.17 -11.06
C ARG A 283 -8.28 11.19 -10.19
N LEU A 284 -7.68 10.05 -9.91
CA LEU A 284 -8.22 9.06 -9.00
C LEU A 284 -7.21 8.69 -7.93
N GLN A 285 -7.76 8.23 -6.82
CA GLN A 285 -6.99 7.64 -5.75
C GLN A 285 -7.64 6.32 -5.36
N THR A 286 -6.85 5.28 -5.27
CA THR A 286 -7.32 3.95 -4.90
C THR A 286 -6.31 3.23 -4.03
N MET A 287 -6.75 2.21 -3.31
CA MET A 287 -5.87 1.34 -2.54
C MET A 287 -5.16 0.32 -3.42
N ASN A 288 -4.10 -0.26 -2.89
CA ASN A 288 -3.38 -1.35 -3.52
C ASN A 288 -4.33 -2.54 -3.80
N ASN A 289 -4.30 -3.07 -5.02
CA ASN A 289 -5.18 -4.14 -5.55
C ASN A 289 -6.68 -3.78 -5.62
N GLU A 290 -7.07 -2.52 -5.43
CA GLU A 290 -8.46 -2.11 -5.54
C GLU A 290 -8.73 -1.45 -6.90
N PRO A 291 -9.76 -1.90 -7.65
CA PRO A 291 -10.12 -1.30 -8.93
C PRO A 291 -10.74 0.08 -8.76
N ALA A 292 -10.34 1.00 -9.62
CA ALA A 292 -10.93 2.31 -9.76
C ALA A 292 -11.38 2.55 -11.20
N ILE A 293 -12.50 3.24 -11.39
CA ILE A 293 -13.04 3.51 -12.73
C ILE A 293 -13.15 5.01 -12.94
N VAL A 294 -12.57 5.46 -14.06
CA VAL A 294 -12.78 6.79 -14.59
C VAL A 294 -13.72 6.73 -15.78
N ARG A 295 -14.65 7.65 -15.81
CA ARG A 295 -15.58 7.83 -16.94
C ARG A 295 -15.52 9.26 -17.45
N THR A 296 -15.30 9.39 -18.74
CA THR A 296 -15.43 10.64 -19.48
C THR A 296 -16.46 10.46 -20.59
N GLU A 297 -16.78 11.53 -21.33
CA GLU A 297 -17.68 11.40 -22.48
C GLU A 297 -17.12 10.47 -23.55
N ALA A 298 -15.79 10.46 -23.73
CA ALA A 298 -15.10 9.72 -24.78
C ALA A 298 -14.67 8.32 -24.38
N VAL A 299 -14.32 8.10 -23.11
CA VAL A 299 -13.70 6.85 -22.64
C VAL A 299 -14.10 6.52 -21.21
N ALA A 300 -14.23 5.22 -20.93
CA ALA A 300 -14.24 4.69 -19.59
C ALA A 300 -12.98 3.83 -19.41
N VAL A 301 -12.26 4.02 -18.30
CA VAL A 301 -11.03 3.27 -18.00
C VAL A 301 -11.18 2.67 -16.62
N SER A 302 -11.08 1.35 -16.53
CA SER A 302 -10.91 0.65 -15.26
C SER A 302 -9.41 0.43 -15.03
N VAL A 303 -8.93 0.77 -13.84
CA VAL A 303 -7.51 0.64 -13.47
C VAL A 303 -7.42 -0.02 -12.11
N THR A 304 -6.65 -1.09 -12.03
CA THR A 304 -6.31 -1.75 -10.76
C THR A 304 -4.80 -1.67 -10.56
N PRO A 305 -4.30 -0.88 -9.59
CA PRO A 305 -2.88 -0.79 -9.31
C PRO A 305 -2.44 -1.87 -8.33
N GLN A 306 -1.23 -2.39 -8.53
CA GLN A 306 -0.53 -3.25 -7.59
C GLN A 306 0.86 -2.68 -7.33
N ILE A 307 1.14 -2.31 -6.07
CA ILE A 307 2.43 -1.77 -5.66
C ILE A 307 3.35 -2.93 -5.28
N SER A 308 4.50 -3.01 -5.91
CA SER A 308 5.55 -3.97 -5.56
C SER A 308 6.48 -3.42 -4.46
N SER A 309 7.36 -4.29 -3.92
CA SER A 309 8.30 -3.90 -2.86
C SER A 309 9.37 -2.92 -3.33
N ASP A 310 9.66 -2.87 -4.64
CA ASP A 310 10.61 -1.99 -5.30
C ASP A 310 10.00 -0.66 -5.77
N ALA A 311 8.83 -0.28 -5.22
CA ALA A 311 8.10 0.94 -5.57
C ALA A 311 7.72 1.05 -7.07
N VAL A 312 7.59 -0.08 -7.75
CA VAL A 312 7.03 -0.15 -9.10
C VAL A 312 5.54 -0.48 -9.01
N VAL A 313 4.73 0.25 -9.77
CA VAL A 313 3.28 0.03 -9.83
C VAL A 313 2.95 -0.80 -11.07
N THR A 314 2.37 -1.97 -10.86
CA THR A 314 1.77 -2.75 -11.94
C THR A 314 0.34 -2.28 -12.12
N LEU A 315 -0.01 -1.79 -13.29
CA LEU A 315 -1.35 -1.33 -13.64
C LEU A 315 -2.03 -2.40 -14.51
N SER A 316 -3.16 -2.92 -14.04
CA SER A 316 -4.12 -3.62 -14.90
C SER A 316 -5.11 -2.60 -15.42
N VAL A 317 -5.15 -2.38 -16.73
CA VAL A 317 -5.92 -1.31 -17.34
C VAL A 317 -6.86 -1.88 -18.40
N SER A 318 -8.15 -1.57 -18.28
CA SER A 318 -9.20 -1.96 -19.22
C SER A 318 -9.89 -0.71 -19.76
N PRO A 319 -9.39 -0.11 -20.84
CA PRO A 319 -10.02 1.03 -21.46
C PRO A 319 -11.19 0.59 -22.37
N ILE A 320 -12.29 1.32 -22.28
CA ILE A 320 -13.43 1.22 -23.18
C ILE A 320 -13.64 2.56 -23.85
N VAL A 321 -13.44 2.62 -25.16
CA VAL A 321 -13.62 3.84 -25.95
C VAL A 321 -15.00 3.84 -26.56
N LYS A 322 -15.72 4.99 -26.42
CA LYS A 322 -17.06 5.21 -26.99
C LYS A 322 -16.95 5.68 -28.43
N ALA A 323 -17.66 4.99 -29.32
CA ALA A 323 -18.05 5.34 -30.67
C ALA A 323 -16.94 5.73 -31.68
N PRO A 324 -17.11 5.38 -32.96
CA PRO A 324 -18.26 4.65 -33.54
C PRO A 324 -18.17 3.13 -33.37
N ILE A 325 -17.03 2.61 -32.92
CA ILE A 325 -16.81 1.20 -32.63
C ILE A 325 -16.37 1.12 -31.18
N VAL A 326 -17.13 0.38 -30.36
CA VAL A 326 -16.71 0.08 -29.00
C VAL A 326 -15.46 -0.82 -29.09
N ALA A 327 -14.33 -0.28 -28.66
CA ALA A 327 -13.08 -1.05 -28.55
C ALA A 327 -12.79 -1.28 -27.08
N GLU A 328 -12.67 -2.55 -26.73
CA GLU A 328 -12.30 -3.02 -25.40
C GLU A 328 -10.97 -3.73 -25.50
N SER A 329 -10.11 -3.53 -24.53
CA SER A 329 -8.83 -4.19 -24.47
C SER A 329 -8.30 -4.18 -23.06
N ASP A 330 -7.72 -5.28 -22.63
CA ASP A 330 -7.06 -5.43 -21.35
C ASP A 330 -5.55 -5.38 -21.52
N MET A 331 -4.89 -4.67 -20.62
CA MET A 331 -3.43 -4.64 -20.62
C MET A 331 -2.89 -4.67 -19.19
N LEU A 332 -1.71 -5.26 -19.07
CA LEU A 332 -0.92 -5.25 -17.86
C LEU A 332 0.39 -4.50 -18.13
N ALA A 333 0.67 -3.47 -17.35
CA ALA A 333 1.88 -2.68 -17.52
C ALA A 333 2.56 -2.41 -16.17
N ARG A 334 3.89 -2.49 -16.15
CA ARG A 334 4.71 -2.09 -15.00
C ARG A 334 5.24 -0.69 -15.25
N VAL A 335 4.97 0.22 -14.34
CA VAL A 335 5.27 1.65 -14.46
C VAL A 335 5.95 2.09 -13.16
N ALA A 336 7.04 2.83 -13.28
CA ALA A 336 7.70 3.40 -12.10
C ALA A 336 6.84 4.52 -11.49
N ASP A 337 7.09 4.83 -10.23
CA ASP A 337 6.42 5.94 -9.56
C ASP A 337 6.67 7.26 -10.29
N GLY A 338 5.59 7.95 -10.70
CA GLY A 338 5.64 9.19 -11.48
C GLY A 338 5.93 9.04 -12.98
N GLU A 339 6.18 7.83 -13.50
CA GLU A 339 6.28 7.55 -14.94
C GLU A 339 4.88 7.42 -15.55
N SER A 340 4.69 7.83 -16.79
CA SER A 340 3.39 7.79 -17.48
C SER A 340 3.31 6.59 -18.42
N LEU A 341 2.22 5.82 -18.30
CA LEU A 341 1.84 4.79 -19.25
C LEU A 341 1.02 5.43 -20.37
N VAL A 342 1.44 5.24 -21.61
CA VAL A 342 0.73 5.74 -22.81
C VAL A 342 -0.05 4.60 -23.46
N ILE A 343 -1.34 4.79 -23.63
CA ILE A 343 -2.27 3.85 -24.26
C ILE A 343 -2.85 4.53 -25.50
N SER A 344 -2.66 3.93 -26.66
CA SER A 344 -3.09 4.48 -27.94
C SER A 344 -3.63 3.38 -28.86
N GLY A 345 -3.98 3.74 -30.10
CA GLY A 345 -4.48 2.81 -31.09
C GLY A 345 -6.00 2.90 -31.31
N PHE A 346 -6.67 3.78 -30.57
CA PHE A 346 -8.09 4.07 -30.79
C PHE A 346 -8.25 5.16 -31.82
N THR A 347 -8.55 4.77 -33.06
CA THR A 347 -8.71 5.70 -34.18
C THR A 347 -10.18 5.85 -34.57
N ARG A 348 -10.59 7.07 -34.87
CA ARG A 348 -11.90 7.37 -35.39
C ARG A 348 -11.79 8.35 -36.58
N GLU A 349 -12.78 8.36 -37.47
CA GLU A 349 -12.88 9.34 -38.55
C GLU A 349 -13.97 10.36 -38.18
N ARG A 350 -13.65 11.63 -38.35
CA ARG A 350 -14.60 12.74 -38.23
C ARG A 350 -14.91 13.29 -39.62
N GLU A 351 -16.16 13.20 -40.05
CA GLU A 351 -16.63 13.88 -41.26
C GLU A 351 -17.14 15.26 -40.87
N THR A 352 -16.52 16.29 -41.46
CA THR A 352 -17.01 17.66 -41.36
C THR A 352 -17.59 18.03 -42.70
N ARG A 353 -18.87 18.40 -42.75
CA ARG A 353 -19.56 18.84 -43.94
C ARG A 353 -19.71 20.36 -43.91
N GLU A 354 -18.90 21.05 -44.73
CA GLU A 354 -19.00 22.48 -44.89
C GLU A 354 -19.79 22.80 -46.19
N ARG A 355 -20.83 23.60 -46.05
CA ARG A 355 -21.56 24.15 -47.20
C ARG A 355 -20.89 25.44 -47.62
N ARG A 356 -20.12 25.41 -48.69
CA ARG A 356 -19.57 26.61 -49.30
C ARG A 356 -20.48 27.12 -50.41
N ALA A 357 -20.83 28.41 -50.37
CA ALA A 357 -21.45 29.08 -51.49
C ALA A 357 -20.39 29.30 -52.56
N VAL A 358 -20.56 28.68 -53.69
CA VAL A 358 -19.70 28.93 -54.89
C VAL A 358 -20.33 30.03 -55.68
N GLY A 359 -19.84 31.26 -55.54
CA GLY A 359 -20.17 32.37 -56.38
C GLY A 359 -19.46 32.22 -57.73
N ARG A 360 -20.22 32.07 -58.80
CA ARG A 360 -19.72 32.18 -60.17
C ARG A 360 -20.28 33.46 -60.80
N SER A 361 -19.42 34.22 -61.40
CA SER A 361 -19.79 35.41 -62.20
C SER A 361 -20.82 35.03 -63.30
N GLY A 362 -22.12 35.27 -63.04
CA GLY A 362 -23.19 34.88 -63.92
C GLY A 362 -24.48 34.36 -63.27
N GLY A 363 -24.85 34.88 -62.10
CA GLY A 363 -26.26 34.87 -61.65
C GLY A 363 -26.84 33.57 -61.07
N TRP A 364 -26.10 32.45 -60.96
CA TRP A 364 -26.58 31.24 -60.32
C TRP A 364 -25.71 30.88 -59.10
N PHE A 365 -26.32 30.89 -57.92
CA PHE A 365 -25.66 30.46 -56.64
C PHE A 365 -25.74 28.96 -56.54
N GLY A 366 -24.63 28.25 -56.80
CA GLY A 366 -24.46 26.84 -56.49
C GLY A 366 -24.02 26.67 -55.03
N ARG A 367 -24.63 25.74 -54.32
CA ARG A 367 -24.15 25.30 -53.03
C ARG A 367 -23.32 24.03 -53.23
N SER A 368 -22.01 24.09 -52.91
CA SER A 368 -21.15 22.92 -52.87
C SER A 368 -21.01 22.47 -51.45
N THR A 369 -21.18 21.18 -51.21
CA THR A 369 -20.89 20.56 -49.90
C THR A 369 -19.49 19.95 -49.98
N VAL A 370 -18.56 20.51 -49.27
CA VAL A 370 -17.22 19.94 -49.09
C VAL A 370 -17.27 19.01 -47.89
N VAL A 371 -16.98 17.75 -48.15
CA VAL A 371 -16.86 16.73 -47.09
C VAL A 371 -15.38 16.55 -46.81
N THR A 372 -14.95 17.00 -45.63
CA THR A 372 -13.56 16.80 -45.14
C THR A 372 -13.57 15.66 -44.15
N ARG A 373 -12.78 14.62 -44.42
CA ARG A 373 -12.57 13.49 -43.50
C ARG A 373 -11.24 13.66 -42.80
N LYS A 374 -11.27 13.76 -41.47
CA LYS A 374 -10.09 13.82 -40.64
C LYS A 374 -9.99 12.61 -39.74
N ARG A 375 -8.80 12.05 -39.64
CA ARG A 375 -8.54 10.95 -38.77
C ARG A 375 -8.11 11.48 -37.40
N ILE A 376 -8.72 10.95 -36.35
CA ILE A 376 -8.45 11.32 -34.96
C ILE A 376 -7.98 10.07 -34.27
N GLU A 377 -6.88 10.19 -33.52
CA GLU A 377 -6.41 9.16 -32.64
C GLU A 377 -6.55 9.59 -31.16
N LEU A 378 -7.18 8.74 -30.36
CA LEU A 378 -7.33 8.95 -28.93
C LEU A 378 -6.12 8.36 -28.21
N VAL A 379 -5.49 9.14 -27.34
CA VAL A 379 -4.35 8.76 -26.53
C VAL A 379 -4.70 8.99 -25.07
N ILE A 380 -4.47 7.96 -24.25
CA ILE A 380 -4.72 7.97 -22.82
C ILE A 380 -3.37 7.84 -22.11
N LEU A 381 -3.07 8.76 -21.23
CA LEU A 381 -1.90 8.69 -20.36
C LEU A 381 -2.36 8.43 -18.93
N LEU A 382 -1.68 7.52 -18.23
CA LEU A 382 -1.91 7.21 -16.82
C LEU A 382 -0.60 7.30 -16.08
N THR A 383 -0.52 8.19 -15.11
CA THR A 383 0.68 8.43 -14.29
C THR A 383 0.39 8.03 -12.85
N PRO A 384 0.82 6.86 -12.41
CA PRO A 384 0.67 6.44 -11.03
C PRO A 384 1.66 7.17 -10.13
N ARG A 385 1.22 7.53 -8.93
CA ARG A 385 2.05 8.07 -7.85
C ARG A 385 1.69 7.37 -6.56
N ILE A 386 2.69 6.79 -5.92
CA ILE A 386 2.50 6.14 -4.62
C ILE A 386 2.30 7.23 -3.58
N VAL A 387 1.16 7.19 -2.90
CA VAL A 387 0.88 8.12 -1.80
C VAL A 387 1.55 7.56 -0.56
N THR A 388 2.67 8.15 -0.18
CA THR A 388 3.27 7.93 1.14
C THR A 388 2.41 8.69 2.15
N GLY A 389 1.55 7.97 2.89
CA GLY A 389 0.83 8.57 4.01
C GLY A 389 1.84 9.16 4.98
N SER A 390 1.75 10.45 5.27
CA SER A 390 2.36 10.98 6.47
C SER A 390 1.64 10.31 7.63
N THR A 391 2.27 9.31 8.25
CA THR A 391 1.92 8.89 9.60
C THR A 391 2.04 10.13 10.47
N GLY A 392 0.90 10.78 10.70
CA GLY A 392 0.81 11.83 11.70
C GLY A 392 1.26 11.25 13.04
N GLN A 393 2.33 11.83 13.56
CA GLN A 393 2.74 11.67 14.94
C GLN A 393 1.64 12.16 15.89
#